data_9b6df5bce3c68b0094a34fa510768961
#
_entry.id   9b6df5bce3c68b0094a34fa510768961
#
_cell.length_a   1.000
_cell.length_b   1.000
_cell.length_c   1.000
_cell.angle_alpha   90.00
_cell.angle_beta   90.00
_cell.angle_gamma   90.00
#
_symmetry.space_group_name_H-M   'P 1'
#
loop_
_entity.id
_entity.type
_entity.pdbx_description
1 polymer ?
#
loop_
_entity_poly.entity_id
_entity_poly.type
_entity_poly.pdbx_seq_one_letter_code
_entity_poly.pdbx_strand_id
1 'polypeptide(L)'
;NGGATVFQPLSTGITFALTEKAPGDKIPLITAGYGRSESADGNVFKWNFPLAGTYWVAGDVIIQDIVKKVGGADKLKGKHIALVYHDSPFGKEAIPILQERAAMHGFKLSLLPVTHPGVEQKSTWLQIRRDRPDFVLNWGWGVMNSTLLKEAQATGYPREQIYGVWWAGAEPDVKDIGAGAK
;
A
#
# COMPACT_ATOMS: atom_id res chain seq x y z
N ASN A 1 -7.55 -19.92 28.93
CA ASN A 1 -6.66 -18.81 28.63
C ASN A 1 -7.12 -17.62 29.42
N GLY A 2 -6.20 -16.95 30.13
CA GLY A 2 -6.51 -15.91 31.12
C GLY A 2 -7.03 -14.57 30.56
N GLY A 3 -7.41 -14.48 29.31
CA GLY A 3 -7.86 -13.25 28.66
C GLY A 3 -6.70 -12.33 28.28
N ALA A 4 -6.99 -11.30 27.48
CA ALA A 4 -6.06 -10.26 27.11
C ALA A 4 -6.59 -8.90 27.59
N THR A 5 -5.72 -8.00 28.00
CA THR A 5 -6.06 -6.61 28.35
C THR A 5 -5.99 -5.67 27.17
N VAL A 6 -5.23 -6.06 26.16
CA VAL A 6 -5.04 -5.36 24.88
C VAL A 6 -4.65 -6.39 23.81
N PHE A 7 -4.99 -6.15 22.58
CA PHE A 7 -4.62 -7.03 21.49
C PHE A 7 -4.06 -6.24 20.30
N GLN A 8 -2.95 -6.73 19.75
CA GLN A 8 -2.34 -6.20 18.53
C GLN A 8 -2.52 -7.20 17.38
N PRO A 9 -3.54 -7.07 16.55
CA PRO A 9 -3.64 -7.88 15.35
C PRO A 9 -2.59 -7.44 14.33
N LEU A 10 -1.76 -8.35 13.87
CA LEU A 10 -0.76 -8.04 12.84
C LEU A 10 -1.40 -7.93 11.45
N SER A 11 -2.45 -8.69 11.20
CA SER A 11 -3.12 -8.76 9.91
C SER A 11 -4.24 -7.73 9.79
N THR A 12 -4.31 -7.02 8.67
CA THR A 12 -5.44 -6.15 8.31
C THR A 12 -6.76 -6.94 8.31
N GLY A 13 -6.78 -8.15 7.73
CA GLY A 13 -7.99 -8.99 7.73
C GLY A 13 -8.44 -9.37 9.14
N ILE A 14 -7.51 -9.66 10.05
CA ILE A 14 -7.84 -9.94 11.46
C ILE A 14 -8.35 -8.67 12.15
N THR A 15 -7.75 -7.51 11.88
CA THR A 15 -8.23 -6.22 12.43
C THR A 15 -9.68 -5.97 12.01
N PHE A 16 -10.02 -6.16 10.73
CA PHE A 16 -11.41 -6.04 10.26
C PHE A 16 -12.35 -6.99 11.03
N ALA A 17 -11.98 -8.26 11.16
CA ALA A 17 -12.80 -9.26 11.84
C ALA A 17 -12.99 -8.98 13.33
N LEU A 18 -12.03 -8.35 13.98
CA LEU A 18 -12.07 -8.08 15.43
C LEU A 18 -12.67 -6.71 15.77
N THR A 19 -12.71 -5.77 14.83
CA THR A 19 -13.20 -4.40 15.05
C THR A 19 -14.62 -4.39 15.65
N GLU A 20 -15.51 -5.24 15.13
CA GLU A 20 -16.90 -5.32 15.60
C GLU A 20 -17.02 -6.04 16.95
N LYS A 21 -16.05 -6.86 17.32
CA LYS A 21 -16.04 -7.62 18.59
C LYS A 21 -15.42 -6.84 19.74
N ALA A 22 -14.43 -6.01 19.45
CA ALA A 22 -13.64 -5.30 20.46
C ALA A 22 -14.48 -4.54 21.50
N PRO A 23 -15.58 -3.83 21.13
CA PRO A 23 -16.43 -3.17 22.12
C PRO A 23 -17.11 -4.13 23.10
N GLY A 24 -17.62 -5.26 22.59
CA GLY A 24 -18.29 -6.29 23.43
C GLY A 24 -17.30 -7.00 24.34
N ASP A 25 -16.12 -7.30 23.86
CA ASP A 25 -15.05 -7.96 24.61
C ASP A 25 -14.32 -6.99 25.56
N LYS A 26 -14.49 -5.67 25.36
CA LYS A 26 -13.79 -4.60 26.07
C LYS A 26 -12.27 -4.73 25.98
N ILE A 27 -11.78 -5.13 24.80
CA ILE A 27 -10.36 -5.33 24.52
C ILE A 27 -9.93 -4.33 23.44
N PRO A 28 -9.08 -3.32 23.77
CA PRO A 28 -8.55 -2.39 22.78
C PRO A 28 -7.72 -3.11 21.72
N LEU A 29 -7.93 -2.73 20.45
CA LEU A 29 -7.10 -3.13 19.33
C LEU A 29 -6.08 -2.02 19.05
N ILE A 30 -4.80 -2.32 19.22
CA ILE A 30 -3.71 -1.37 18.97
C ILE A 30 -2.96 -1.84 17.72
N THR A 31 -2.93 -1.02 16.67
CA THR A 31 -2.20 -1.32 15.45
C THR A 31 -1.05 -0.35 15.23
N ALA A 32 0.05 -0.83 14.65
CA ALA A 32 1.26 -0.04 14.44
C ALA A 32 1.24 0.71 13.08
N GLY A 33 0.07 1.14 12.61
CA GLY A 33 -0.08 1.86 11.34
C GLY A 33 -0.61 0.99 10.21
N TYR A 34 -1.32 -0.08 10.53
CA TYR A 34 -1.98 -0.97 9.57
C TYR A 34 -3.37 -1.37 10.08
N GLY A 35 -4.11 -2.07 9.23
CA GLY A 35 -5.46 -2.53 9.52
C GLY A 35 -6.45 -1.37 9.45
N ARG A 36 -7.59 -1.55 9.03
CA ARG A 36 -8.77 -0.70 8.89
C ARG A 36 -8.52 0.83 9.07
N SER A 37 -8.14 1.51 7.99
CA SER A 37 -7.76 2.94 8.03
C SER A 37 -8.91 3.85 8.51
N GLU A 38 -10.17 3.47 8.27
CA GLU A 38 -11.35 4.16 8.77
C GLU A 38 -11.36 4.27 10.30
N SER A 39 -10.67 3.34 10.99
CA SER A 39 -10.61 3.32 12.45
C SER A 39 -9.86 4.50 13.08
N ALA A 40 -9.25 5.36 12.26
CA ALA A 40 -8.75 6.66 12.70
C ALA A 40 -9.86 7.59 13.21
N ASP A 41 -11.13 7.38 12.78
CA ASP A 41 -12.28 8.06 13.39
C ASP A 41 -12.66 7.42 14.73
N GLY A 42 -12.07 7.95 15.81
CA GLY A 42 -12.34 7.49 17.16
C GLY A 42 -13.76 7.74 17.68
N ASN A 43 -14.57 8.54 16.99
CA ASN A 43 -15.99 8.71 17.35
C ASN A 43 -16.79 7.46 16.97
N VAL A 44 -16.41 6.80 15.88
CA VAL A 44 -17.04 5.57 15.40
C VAL A 44 -16.35 4.34 15.98
N PHE A 45 -15.02 4.30 15.88
CA PHE A 45 -14.21 3.12 16.25
C PHE A 45 -13.52 3.30 17.60
N LYS A 46 -14.28 3.37 18.66
CA LYS A 46 -13.82 3.70 20.03
C LYS A 46 -12.82 2.72 20.64
N TRP A 47 -12.66 1.53 20.05
CA TRP A 47 -11.80 0.47 20.54
C TRP A 47 -10.61 0.15 19.63
N ASN A 48 -10.43 0.92 18.55
CA ASN A 48 -9.32 0.79 17.63
C ASN A 48 -8.36 1.99 17.77
N PHE A 49 -7.08 1.70 17.92
CA PHE A 49 -6.03 2.69 18.20
C PHE A 49 -4.87 2.51 17.20
N PRO A 50 -4.91 3.12 16.01
CA PRO A 50 -3.77 3.14 15.10
C PRO A 50 -2.71 4.11 15.64
N LEU A 51 -1.52 3.59 16.00
CA LEU A 51 -0.49 4.39 16.68
C LEU A 51 0.34 5.27 15.73
N ALA A 52 0.87 4.67 14.66
CA ALA A 52 1.84 5.36 13.78
C ALA A 52 1.19 5.99 12.53
N GLY A 53 -0.10 5.90 12.39
CA GLY A 53 -0.84 6.37 11.22
C GLY A 53 -1.69 5.27 10.59
N THR A 54 -2.11 5.47 9.35
CA THR A 54 -2.93 4.53 8.60
C THR A 54 -2.42 4.41 7.17
N TYR A 55 -2.88 3.40 6.42
CA TYR A 55 -2.55 3.29 4.99
C TYR A 55 -3.13 4.45 4.16
N TRP A 56 -4.20 5.09 4.62
CA TRP A 56 -4.70 6.29 3.95
C TRP A 56 -3.72 7.46 4.08
N VAL A 57 -3.13 7.65 5.26
CA VAL A 57 -2.06 8.63 5.44
C VAL A 57 -0.84 8.29 4.56
N ALA A 58 -0.45 7.02 4.53
CA ALA A 58 0.67 6.58 3.67
C ALA A 58 0.41 6.86 2.19
N GLY A 59 -0.78 6.53 1.69
CA GLY A 59 -1.18 6.79 0.31
C GLY A 59 -1.17 8.28 -0.01
N ASP A 60 -1.72 9.10 0.88
CA ASP A 60 -1.75 10.55 0.72
C ASP A 60 -0.33 11.15 0.70
N VAL A 61 0.53 10.76 1.61
CA VAL A 61 1.93 11.23 1.68
C VAL A 61 2.69 10.88 0.40
N ILE A 62 2.52 9.68 -0.15
CA ILE A 62 3.12 9.29 -1.42
C ILE A 62 2.64 10.21 -2.56
N ILE A 63 1.34 10.50 -2.64
CA ILE A 63 0.82 11.40 -3.67
C ILE A 63 1.36 12.82 -3.47
N GLN A 64 1.47 13.32 -2.25
CA GLN A 64 2.07 14.62 -1.97
C GLN A 64 3.54 14.70 -2.40
N ASP A 65 4.33 13.64 -2.17
CA ASP A 65 5.70 13.59 -2.65
C ASP A 65 5.79 13.58 -4.18
N ILE A 66 4.91 12.81 -4.83
CA ILE A 66 4.82 12.81 -6.30
C ILE A 66 4.44 14.21 -6.82
N VAL A 67 3.47 14.89 -6.20
CA VAL A 67 3.11 16.29 -6.54
C VAL A 67 4.34 17.19 -6.47
N LYS A 68 5.13 17.09 -5.39
CA LYS A 68 6.37 17.84 -5.24
C LYS A 68 7.39 17.49 -6.32
N LYS A 69 7.56 16.19 -6.61
CA LYS A 69 8.51 15.70 -7.60
C LYS A 69 8.17 16.15 -9.03
N VAL A 70 6.90 16.24 -9.40
CA VAL A 70 6.48 16.72 -10.71
C VAL A 70 6.42 18.25 -10.83
N GLY A 71 6.57 18.97 -9.72
CA GLY A 71 6.61 20.43 -9.68
C GLY A 71 5.27 21.11 -9.46
N GLY A 72 4.30 20.41 -8.84
CA GLY A 72 3.01 20.99 -8.44
C GLY A 72 1.80 20.12 -8.75
N ALA A 73 0.68 20.41 -8.10
CA ALA A 73 -0.55 19.62 -8.22
C ALA A 73 -1.15 19.66 -9.64
N ASP A 74 -1.06 20.79 -10.31
CA ASP A 74 -1.50 20.98 -11.70
C ASP A 74 -0.67 20.16 -12.71
N LYS A 75 0.58 19.83 -12.37
CA LYS A 75 1.45 18.96 -13.18
C LYS A 75 1.11 17.48 -13.03
N LEU A 76 0.34 17.11 -12.03
CA LEU A 76 -0.13 15.73 -11.86
C LEU A 76 -1.33 15.42 -12.76
N LYS A 77 -2.06 16.44 -13.21
CA LYS A 77 -3.20 16.27 -14.13
C LYS A 77 -2.78 15.55 -15.42
N GLY A 78 -3.51 14.49 -15.76
CA GLY A 78 -3.24 13.67 -16.96
C GLY A 78 -2.10 12.67 -16.80
N LYS A 79 -1.37 12.67 -15.68
CA LYS A 79 -0.39 11.64 -15.35
C LYS A 79 -1.06 10.29 -15.11
N HIS A 80 -0.30 9.22 -15.22
CA HIS A 80 -0.78 7.85 -14.99
C HIS A 80 -0.02 7.22 -13.82
N ILE A 81 -0.74 6.82 -12.78
CA ILE A 81 -0.21 6.10 -11.63
C ILE A 81 -0.80 4.69 -11.61
N ALA A 82 0.03 3.68 -11.46
CA ALA A 82 -0.40 2.29 -11.30
C ALA A 82 -0.16 1.82 -9.87
N LEU A 83 -1.19 1.32 -9.22
CA LEU A 83 -1.09 0.64 -7.92
C LEU A 83 -0.96 -0.86 -8.17
N VAL A 84 0.21 -1.41 -7.91
CA VAL A 84 0.45 -2.86 -7.84
C VAL A 84 0.27 -3.27 -6.39
N TYR A 85 -0.78 -4.03 -6.10
CA TYR A 85 -1.17 -4.33 -4.73
C TYR A 85 -1.40 -5.81 -4.51
N HIS A 86 -1.05 -6.28 -3.32
CA HIS A 86 -1.35 -7.63 -2.87
C HIS A 86 -2.88 -7.79 -2.78
N ASP A 87 -3.44 -8.81 -3.46
CA ASP A 87 -4.88 -9.04 -3.47
C ASP A 87 -5.36 -9.63 -2.13
N SER A 88 -5.48 -8.75 -1.16
CA SER A 88 -5.89 -9.03 0.22
C SER A 88 -6.51 -7.78 0.84
N PRO A 89 -7.14 -7.89 2.02
CA PRO A 89 -7.60 -6.72 2.76
C PRO A 89 -6.51 -5.66 2.95
N PHE A 90 -5.27 -6.07 3.24
CA PHE A 90 -4.12 -5.16 3.33
C PHE A 90 -3.87 -4.40 2.03
N GLY A 91 -3.74 -5.09 0.92
CA GLY A 91 -3.39 -4.45 -0.36
C GLY A 91 -4.48 -3.51 -0.87
N LYS A 92 -5.73 -3.75 -0.49
CA LYS A 92 -6.90 -2.94 -0.89
C LYS A 92 -7.09 -1.68 -0.05
N GLU A 93 -6.44 -1.56 1.10
CA GLU A 93 -6.61 -0.45 2.05
C GLU A 93 -6.34 0.93 1.42
N ALA A 94 -5.35 1.04 0.53
CA ALA A 94 -5.00 2.30 -0.09
C ALA A 94 -5.92 2.72 -1.25
N ILE A 95 -6.77 1.82 -1.75
CA ILE A 95 -7.58 2.10 -2.95
C ILE A 95 -8.49 3.31 -2.76
N PRO A 96 -9.27 3.45 -1.67
CA PRO A 96 -10.19 4.58 -1.52
C PRO A 96 -9.47 5.93 -1.54
N ILE A 97 -8.40 6.09 -0.79
CA ILE A 97 -7.65 7.35 -0.74
C ILE A 97 -6.98 7.67 -2.08
N LEU A 98 -6.44 6.68 -2.78
CA LEU A 98 -5.82 6.90 -4.08
C LEU A 98 -6.85 7.25 -5.16
N GLN A 99 -8.06 6.69 -5.11
CA GLN A 99 -9.17 7.08 -5.98
C GLN A 99 -9.61 8.51 -5.72
N GLU A 100 -9.73 8.91 -4.45
CA GLU A 100 -10.05 10.28 -4.07
C GLU A 100 -8.98 11.26 -4.57
N ARG A 101 -7.70 10.95 -4.39
CA ARG A 101 -6.59 11.79 -4.88
C ARG A 101 -6.52 11.82 -6.40
N ALA A 102 -6.85 10.72 -7.08
CA ALA A 102 -6.97 10.69 -8.54
C ALA A 102 -8.06 11.64 -9.05
N ALA A 103 -9.22 11.63 -8.41
CA ALA A 103 -10.29 12.57 -8.74
C ALA A 103 -9.90 14.02 -8.45
N MET A 104 -9.24 14.28 -7.31
CA MET A 104 -8.82 15.62 -6.89
C MET A 104 -7.78 16.23 -7.83
N HIS A 105 -6.77 15.45 -8.22
CA HIS A 105 -5.62 15.94 -9.00
C HIS A 105 -5.74 15.66 -10.50
N GLY A 106 -6.73 14.88 -10.93
CA GLY A 106 -6.98 14.56 -12.33
C GLY A 106 -5.96 13.60 -12.96
N PHE A 107 -5.33 12.74 -12.18
CA PHE A 107 -4.48 11.68 -12.72
C PHE A 107 -5.27 10.38 -12.97
N LYS A 108 -4.79 9.57 -13.91
CA LYS A 108 -5.33 8.22 -14.15
C LYS A 108 -4.76 7.27 -13.11
N LEU A 109 -5.61 6.49 -12.45
CA LEU A 109 -5.22 5.41 -11.54
C LEU A 109 -5.54 4.06 -12.17
N SER A 110 -4.55 3.18 -12.29
CA SER A 110 -4.74 1.77 -12.64
C SER A 110 -4.55 0.90 -11.41
N LEU A 111 -5.46 -0.06 -11.21
CA LEU A 111 -5.43 -1.00 -10.10
C LEU A 111 -4.99 -2.38 -10.63
N LEU A 112 -3.85 -2.85 -10.18
CA LEU A 112 -3.20 -4.07 -10.64
C LEU A 112 -3.03 -5.05 -9.46
N PRO A 113 -4.02 -5.94 -9.22
CA PRO A 113 -3.94 -6.92 -8.16
C PRO A 113 -2.90 -7.98 -8.46
N VAL A 114 -2.19 -8.42 -7.43
CA VAL A 114 -1.25 -9.53 -7.48
C VAL A 114 -1.69 -10.58 -6.46
N THR A 115 -1.94 -11.79 -6.92
CA THR A 115 -2.40 -12.90 -6.08
C THR A 115 -1.30 -13.36 -5.11
N HIS A 116 -1.69 -13.69 -3.88
CA HIS A 116 -0.77 -14.29 -2.90
C HIS A 116 -0.08 -15.55 -3.46
N PRO A 117 1.23 -15.75 -3.22
CA PRO A 117 2.15 -14.98 -2.40
C PRO A 117 2.83 -13.80 -3.12
N GLY A 118 2.47 -13.50 -4.35
CA GLY A 118 3.00 -12.35 -5.08
C GLY A 118 4.16 -12.67 -6.02
N VAL A 119 4.37 -13.93 -6.36
CA VAL A 119 5.45 -14.35 -7.28
C VAL A 119 5.05 -14.33 -8.75
N GLU A 120 3.76 -14.35 -9.06
CA GLU A 120 3.24 -14.34 -10.43
C GLU A 120 2.92 -12.91 -10.90
N GLN A 121 3.93 -12.19 -11.38
CA GLN A 121 3.81 -10.78 -11.77
C GLN A 121 4.15 -10.49 -13.23
N LYS A 122 4.50 -11.50 -14.04
CA LYS A 122 4.89 -11.27 -15.44
C LYS A 122 3.83 -10.54 -16.26
N SER A 123 2.57 -10.97 -16.16
CA SER A 123 1.45 -10.32 -16.87
C SER A 123 1.25 -8.88 -16.42
N THR A 124 1.36 -8.61 -15.13
CA THR A 124 1.27 -7.27 -14.53
C THR A 124 2.35 -6.35 -15.12
N TRP A 125 3.60 -6.82 -15.17
CA TRP A 125 4.72 -6.00 -15.67
C TRP A 125 4.73 -5.87 -17.19
N LEU A 126 4.21 -6.84 -17.94
CA LEU A 126 3.95 -6.67 -19.39
C LEU A 126 2.89 -5.60 -19.62
N GLN A 127 1.84 -5.54 -18.78
CA GLN A 127 0.85 -4.48 -18.85
C GLN A 127 1.48 -3.11 -18.51
N ILE A 128 2.26 -3.00 -17.44
CA ILE A 128 2.99 -1.77 -17.08
C ILE A 128 3.91 -1.32 -18.21
N ARG A 129 4.63 -2.24 -18.85
CA ARG A 129 5.49 -1.94 -20.02
C ARG A 129 4.70 -1.39 -21.18
N ARG A 130 3.52 -1.90 -21.47
CA ARG A 130 2.62 -1.43 -22.52
C ARG A 130 2.02 -0.07 -22.18
N ASP A 131 1.50 0.08 -20.96
CA ASP A 131 0.71 1.23 -20.54
C ASP A 131 1.58 2.40 -20.07
N ARG A 132 2.85 2.15 -19.73
CA ARG A 132 3.88 3.12 -19.32
C ARG A 132 3.38 4.16 -18.31
N PRO A 133 2.91 3.73 -17.11
CA PRO A 133 2.54 4.70 -16.09
C PRO A 133 3.73 5.57 -15.70
N ASP A 134 3.47 6.83 -15.33
CA ASP A 134 4.49 7.75 -14.85
C ASP A 134 5.06 7.31 -13.50
N PHE A 135 4.24 6.66 -12.66
CA PHE A 135 4.65 6.12 -11.36
C PHE A 135 3.97 4.79 -11.08
N VAL A 136 4.67 3.94 -10.35
CA VAL A 136 4.16 2.68 -9.81
C VAL A 136 4.21 2.72 -8.29
N LEU A 137 3.10 2.40 -7.64
CA LEU A 137 3.03 2.23 -6.20
C LEU A 137 3.03 0.74 -5.87
N ASN A 138 3.98 0.30 -5.06
CA ASN A 138 4.06 -1.07 -4.56
C ASN A 138 3.36 -1.18 -3.20
N TRP A 139 2.19 -1.79 -3.19
CA TRP A 139 1.47 -2.12 -1.95
C TRP A 139 1.56 -3.62 -1.67
N GLY A 140 2.79 -4.05 -1.42
CA GLY A 140 3.15 -5.44 -1.21
C GLY A 140 3.96 -5.67 0.06
N TRP A 141 4.23 -6.92 0.33
CA TRP A 141 5.08 -7.37 1.42
C TRP A 141 5.76 -8.69 1.05
N GLY A 142 6.86 -9.01 1.75
CA GLY A 142 7.57 -10.27 1.58
C GLY A 142 8.06 -10.50 0.15
N VAL A 143 7.93 -11.71 -0.35
CA VAL A 143 8.43 -12.13 -1.68
C VAL A 143 7.81 -11.34 -2.84
N MET A 144 6.64 -10.74 -2.65
CA MET A 144 6.04 -9.87 -3.67
C MET A 144 6.95 -8.69 -4.00
N ASN A 145 7.62 -8.10 -2.99
CA ASN A 145 8.50 -6.94 -3.18
C ASN A 145 9.71 -7.26 -4.04
N SER A 146 10.45 -8.31 -3.71
CA SER A 146 11.62 -8.73 -4.49
C SER A 146 11.24 -9.15 -5.91
N THR A 147 10.12 -9.82 -6.08
CA THR A 147 9.60 -10.18 -7.41
C THR A 147 9.23 -8.94 -8.21
N LEU A 148 8.54 -7.97 -7.60
CA LEU A 148 8.17 -6.70 -8.23
C LEU A 148 9.39 -5.96 -8.77
N LEU A 149 10.44 -5.85 -7.97
CA LEU A 149 11.67 -5.17 -8.37
C LEU A 149 12.42 -5.92 -9.49
N LYS A 150 12.46 -7.25 -9.44
CA LYS A 150 13.05 -8.08 -10.52
C LYS A 150 12.30 -7.91 -11.84
N GLU A 151 10.99 -7.95 -11.81
CA GLU A 151 10.16 -7.78 -13.01
C GLU A 151 10.22 -6.35 -13.56
N ALA A 152 10.28 -5.34 -12.68
CA ALA A 152 10.50 -3.94 -13.07
C ALA A 152 11.83 -3.79 -13.83
N GLN A 153 12.90 -4.35 -13.29
CA GLN A 153 14.22 -4.35 -13.95
C GLN A 153 14.18 -5.10 -15.28
N ALA A 154 13.56 -6.26 -15.34
CA ALA A 154 13.45 -7.07 -16.56
C ALA A 154 12.65 -6.37 -17.67
N THR A 155 11.69 -5.50 -17.32
CA THR A 155 10.89 -4.73 -18.26
C THR A 155 11.47 -3.34 -18.55
N GLY A 156 12.58 -2.97 -17.90
CA GLY A 156 13.23 -1.66 -18.07
C GLY A 156 12.43 -0.50 -17.46
N TYR A 157 11.64 -0.76 -16.44
CA TYR A 157 10.90 0.30 -15.75
C TYR A 157 11.83 1.04 -14.76
N PRO A 158 11.86 2.40 -14.76
CA PRO A 158 12.79 3.15 -13.93
C PRO A 158 12.51 2.99 -12.43
N ARG A 159 13.54 2.63 -11.66
CA ARG A 159 13.41 2.39 -10.21
C ARG A 159 12.95 3.65 -9.45
N GLU A 160 13.41 4.81 -9.85
CA GLU A 160 13.09 6.12 -9.26
C GLU A 160 11.62 6.54 -9.43
N GLN A 161 10.86 5.81 -10.24
CA GLN A 161 9.41 5.99 -10.41
C GLN A 161 8.58 4.99 -9.59
N ILE A 162 9.23 4.14 -8.78
CA ILE A 162 8.55 3.16 -7.93
C ILE A 162 8.57 3.65 -6.48
N TYR A 163 7.38 3.76 -5.90
CA TYR A 163 7.17 4.03 -4.48
C TYR A 163 6.68 2.78 -3.76
N GLY A 164 7.19 2.53 -2.58
CA GLY A 164 6.75 1.42 -1.72
C GLY A 164 6.07 1.91 -0.45
N VAL A 165 5.07 1.17 0.02
CA VAL A 165 4.60 1.30 1.40
C VAL A 165 5.70 0.78 2.35
N TRP A 166 5.65 1.11 3.64
CA TRP A 166 6.70 0.78 4.62
C TRP A 166 7.07 -0.72 4.75
N TRP A 167 6.27 -1.63 4.21
CA TRP A 167 6.60 -3.06 4.10
C TRP A 167 7.47 -3.39 2.88
N ALA A 168 7.74 -2.42 2.02
CA ALA A 168 8.50 -2.59 0.79
C ALA A 168 9.79 -1.80 0.87
N GLY A 169 10.93 -2.48 0.77
CA GLY A 169 12.25 -1.85 0.80
C GLY A 169 13.11 -2.24 1.99
N ALA A 170 12.75 -3.30 2.69
CA ALA A 170 13.64 -3.93 3.64
C ALA A 170 14.84 -4.58 2.93
N GLU A 171 15.98 -4.70 3.61
CA GLU A 171 17.20 -5.29 3.04
C GLU A 171 16.97 -6.66 2.37
N PRO A 172 16.15 -7.58 2.92
CA PRO A 172 15.84 -8.84 2.26
C PRO A 172 15.16 -8.69 0.89
N ASP A 173 14.37 -7.63 0.71
CA ASP A 173 13.65 -7.40 -0.55
C ASP A 173 14.60 -7.06 -1.72
N VAL A 174 15.75 -6.47 -1.41
CA VAL A 174 16.70 -5.95 -2.39
C VAL A 174 17.98 -6.79 -2.52
N LYS A 175 18.22 -7.73 -1.61
CA LYS A 175 19.46 -8.49 -1.49
C LYS A 175 19.93 -9.14 -2.80
N ASP A 176 19.00 -9.67 -3.59
CA ASP A 176 19.32 -10.45 -4.79
C ASP A 176 19.05 -9.68 -6.10
N ILE A 177 18.84 -8.36 -6.03
CA ILE A 177 18.46 -7.53 -7.18
C ILE A 177 19.67 -6.77 -7.76
N GLY A 178 20.74 -6.59 -6.98
CA GLY A 178 21.95 -5.90 -7.40
C GLY A 178 21.67 -4.43 -7.79
N ALA A 179 22.10 -4.05 -9.00
CA ALA A 179 21.94 -2.67 -9.46
C ALA A 179 20.48 -2.21 -9.61
N GLY A 180 19.55 -3.12 -9.80
CA GLY A 180 18.11 -2.82 -9.90
C GLY A 180 17.46 -2.40 -8.59
N ALA A 181 18.21 -2.47 -7.47
CA ALA A 181 17.74 -2.03 -6.16
C ALA A 181 18.07 -0.55 -5.86
N LYS A 182 18.90 0.08 -6.70
CA LYS A 182 19.38 1.46 -6.52
C LYS A 182 18.46 2.48 -7.18
#